data_a1d5bf9f1f439794158464008566a15a
#
_entry.id   a1d5bf9f1f439794158464008566a15a
#
_cell.length_a   1.000
_cell.length_b   1.000
_cell.length_c   1.000
_cell.angle_alpha   90.00
_cell.angle_beta   90.00
_cell.angle_gamma   90.00
#
_symmetry.space_group_name_H-M   'P 1'
#
loop_
_entity.id
_entity.type
_entity.pdbx_description
1 polymer ?
#
loop_
_entity_poly.entity_id
_entity_poly.type
_entity_poly.pdbx_seq_one_letter_code
_entity_poly.pdbx_strand_id
1 'polypeptide(L)'
;RMDAHTLMEEGYYNIYGKVGARTEMPGCSLCMGNQARVLAGATVLSTSTRNFPNRLGDGANVYLGSAELASVSGILGRLPTPAEYLEYASKIDSMSDEIYRYMNFDQIESFQKGADEGKRIAAQEIVNVT
;
A
#
# COMPACT_ATOMS: atom_id res chain seq x y z
N ARG A 1 -5.51 3.80 -9.07
CA ARG A 1 -6.64 3.13 -9.76
C ARG A 1 -6.20 1.84 -10.45
N MET A 2 -5.06 1.83 -11.12
CA MET A 2 -4.56 0.62 -11.81
C MET A 2 -4.29 -0.51 -10.83
N ASP A 3 -3.56 -0.25 -9.74
CA ASP A 3 -3.24 -1.25 -8.73
C ASP A 3 -4.49 -1.89 -8.11
N ALA A 4 -5.52 -1.07 -7.82
CA ALA A 4 -6.79 -1.58 -7.29
C ALA A 4 -7.51 -2.48 -8.29
N HIS A 5 -7.47 -2.15 -9.58
CA HIS A 5 -8.08 -2.97 -10.65
C HIS A 5 -7.37 -4.32 -10.76
N THR A 6 -6.03 -4.31 -10.82
CA THR A 6 -5.23 -5.53 -10.93
C THR A 6 -5.38 -6.43 -9.70
N LEU A 7 -5.35 -5.86 -8.48
CA LEU A 7 -5.59 -6.61 -7.25
C LEU A 7 -7.00 -7.22 -7.19
N MET A 8 -7.97 -6.55 -7.82
CA MET A 8 -9.34 -7.06 -7.93
C MET A 8 -9.43 -8.24 -8.90
N GLU A 9 -8.79 -8.13 -10.06
CA GLU A 9 -8.71 -9.20 -11.07
C GLU A 9 -7.95 -10.42 -10.55
N GLU A 10 -6.87 -10.20 -9.79
CA GLU A 10 -6.10 -11.25 -9.13
C GLU A 10 -6.81 -11.86 -7.91
N GLY A 11 -7.96 -11.33 -7.50
CA GLY A 11 -8.80 -11.88 -6.44
C GLY A 11 -8.41 -11.48 -5.02
N TYR A 12 -7.43 -10.59 -4.81
CA TYR A 12 -7.00 -10.16 -3.48
C TYR A 12 -8.11 -9.46 -2.69
N TYR A 13 -8.98 -8.70 -3.36
CA TYR A 13 -10.12 -8.06 -2.70
C TYR A 13 -11.12 -9.07 -2.11
N ASN A 14 -11.25 -10.25 -2.74
CA ASN A 14 -12.06 -11.33 -2.17
C ASN A 14 -11.43 -11.89 -0.88
N ILE A 15 -10.09 -12.00 -0.82
CA ILE A 15 -9.36 -12.41 0.37
C ILE A 15 -9.57 -11.40 1.50
N TYR A 16 -9.40 -10.12 1.21
CA TYR A 16 -9.64 -9.04 2.17
C TYR A 16 -11.08 -9.06 2.72
N GLY A 17 -12.07 -9.23 1.85
CA GLY A 17 -13.47 -9.33 2.27
C GLY A 17 -13.74 -10.55 3.18
N LYS A 18 -13.15 -11.70 2.87
CA LYS A 18 -13.30 -12.94 3.68
C LYS A 18 -12.75 -12.80 5.10
N VAL A 19 -11.68 -12.03 5.29
CA VAL A 19 -11.09 -11.79 6.62
C VAL A 19 -11.67 -10.56 7.31
N GLY A 20 -12.71 -9.94 6.75
CA GLY A 20 -13.37 -8.77 7.33
C GLY A 20 -12.56 -7.48 7.23
N ALA A 21 -11.58 -7.41 6.34
CA ALA A 21 -10.82 -6.20 6.14
C ALA A 21 -11.70 -5.10 5.53
N ARG A 22 -11.65 -3.93 6.11
CA ARG A 22 -12.31 -2.74 5.57
C ARG A 22 -11.45 -2.14 4.46
N THR A 23 -12.03 -1.97 3.28
CA THR A 23 -11.37 -1.33 2.15
C THR A 23 -11.91 0.10 1.97
N GLU A 24 -11.02 1.04 1.71
CA GLU A 24 -11.35 2.45 1.54
C GLU A 24 -10.83 2.98 0.21
N MET A 25 -11.42 4.04 -0.27
CA MET A 25 -10.93 4.74 -1.47
C MET A 25 -9.52 5.28 -1.23
N PRO A 26 -8.56 5.02 -2.13
CA PRO A 26 -7.23 5.58 -2.03
C PRO A 26 -7.25 7.11 -1.97
N GLY A 27 -6.51 7.68 -1.02
CA GLY A 27 -6.41 9.13 -0.87
C GLY A 27 -5.71 9.56 0.40
N CYS A 28 -5.42 10.86 0.52
CA CYS A 28 -4.74 11.44 1.67
C CYS A 28 -5.59 11.47 2.96
N SER A 29 -6.90 11.23 2.87
CA SER A 29 -7.80 11.28 4.02
C SER A 29 -7.43 10.28 5.11
N LEU A 30 -6.98 9.07 4.75
CA LEU A 30 -6.47 8.08 5.70
C LEU A 30 -5.22 8.56 6.44
N CYS A 31 -4.26 9.17 5.72
CA CYS A 31 -3.05 9.72 6.31
C CYS A 31 -3.34 10.85 7.32
N MET A 32 -4.37 11.63 7.06
CA MET A 32 -4.82 12.72 7.93
C MET A 32 -5.78 12.27 9.05
N GLY A 33 -6.18 10.98 9.06
CA GLY A 33 -7.11 10.44 10.05
C GLY A 33 -8.57 10.85 9.85
N ASN A 34 -8.94 11.33 8.67
CA ASN A 34 -10.28 11.82 8.40
C ASN A 34 -11.26 10.75 7.89
N GLN A 35 -10.74 9.65 7.34
CA GLN A 35 -11.54 8.64 6.65
C GLN A 35 -11.81 7.40 7.50
N ALA A 36 -10.82 6.95 8.28
CA ALA A 36 -10.95 5.79 9.14
C ALA A 36 -10.46 6.15 10.53
N ARG A 37 -11.37 6.17 11.49
CA ARG A 37 -11.04 6.39 12.90
C ARG A 37 -11.22 5.10 13.68
N VAL A 38 -10.36 4.94 14.67
CA VAL A 38 -10.41 3.83 15.63
C VAL A 38 -11.05 4.28 16.93
N LEU A 39 -11.39 3.33 17.78
CA LEU A 39 -11.92 3.60 19.12
C LEU A 39 -10.91 4.38 19.95
N ALA A 40 -11.40 5.16 20.90
CA ALA A 40 -10.57 5.91 21.84
C ALA A 40 -9.63 4.95 22.58
N GLY A 41 -8.36 5.34 22.70
CA GLY A 41 -7.33 4.56 23.38
C GLY A 41 -6.87 3.29 22.63
N ALA A 42 -7.35 3.04 21.42
CA ALA A 42 -6.94 1.86 20.64
C ALA A 42 -5.46 1.89 20.27
N THR A 43 -4.85 0.71 20.18
CA THR A 43 -3.49 0.53 19.66
C THR A 43 -3.55 0.21 18.18
N VAL A 44 -2.79 0.91 17.38
CA VAL A 44 -2.80 0.83 15.92
C VAL A 44 -1.38 0.73 15.37
N LEU A 45 -1.13 -0.23 14.49
CA LEU A 45 0.02 -0.24 13.60
C LEU A 45 -0.39 0.38 12.26
N SER A 46 0.33 1.41 11.83
CA SER A 46 0.00 2.20 10.65
C SER A 46 1.19 2.24 9.68
N THR A 47 0.94 2.08 8.41
CA THR A 47 1.93 2.24 7.33
C THR A 47 2.02 3.68 6.81
N SER A 48 1.33 4.61 7.46
CA SER A 48 1.40 6.04 7.14
C SER A 48 2.76 6.63 7.50
N THR A 49 3.13 7.71 6.84
CA THR A 49 4.35 8.49 7.14
C THR A 49 4.13 9.56 8.21
N ARG A 50 2.91 9.75 8.67
CA ARG A 50 2.54 10.80 9.64
C ARG A 50 2.08 10.19 10.94
N ASN A 51 2.51 10.79 12.05
CA ASN A 51 2.03 10.44 13.38
C ASN A 51 1.95 11.71 14.23
N PHE A 52 0.74 12.13 14.56
CA PHE A 52 0.45 13.25 15.44
C PHE A 52 -0.67 12.86 16.43
N PRO A 53 -0.76 13.52 17.58
CA PRO A 53 -1.77 13.17 18.60
C PRO A 53 -3.19 13.09 18.03
N ASN A 54 -3.92 12.07 18.43
CA ASN A 54 -5.31 11.83 18.04
C ASN A 54 -5.56 11.66 16.52
N ARG A 55 -4.53 11.44 15.72
CA ARG A 55 -4.65 11.30 14.25
C ARG A 55 -5.70 10.26 13.85
N LEU A 56 -5.65 9.07 14.43
CA LEU A 56 -6.57 7.97 14.07
C LEU A 56 -7.71 7.79 15.07
N GLY A 57 -7.61 8.34 16.25
CA GLY A 57 -8.62 8.22 17.31
C GLY A 57 -8.19 8.97 18.55
N ASP A 58 -9.14 9.28 19.40
CA ASP A 58 -8.88 10.02 20.62
C ASP A 58 -8.03 9.18 21.58
N GLY A 59 -6.85 9.68 21.98
CA GLY A 59 -5.90 8.95 22.81
C GLY A 59 -5.36 7.65 22.18
N ALA A 60 -5.48 7.46 20.86
CA ALA A 60 -4.98 6.24 20.20
C ALA A 60 -3.45 6.18 20.23
N ASN A 61 -2.92 4.99 20.55
CA ASN A 61 -1.49 4.69 20.53
C ASN A 61 -1.12 4.20 19.12
N VAL A 62 -0.50 5.06 18.32
CA VAL A 62 -0.17 4.76 16.93
C VAL A 62 1.31 4.45 16.78
N TYR A 63 1.62 3.29 16.27
CA TYR A 63 2.95 2.85 15.87
C TYR A 63 3.07 2.90 14.36
N LEU A 64 4.20 3.42 13.85
CA LEU A 64 4.49 3.40 12.42
C LEU A 64 5.33 2.19 12.07
N GLY A 65 5.00 1.53 10.96
CA GLY A 65 5.73 0.36 10.48
C GLY A 65 5.64 0.22 8.97
N SER A 66 6.44 -0.68 8.42
CA SER A 66 6.36 -1.04 7.00
C SER A 66 5.10 -1.87 6.69
N ALA A 67 4.80 -2.00 5.40
CA ALA A 67 3.70 -2.86 4.93
C ALA A 67 3.93 -4.33 5.33
N GLU A 68 5.19 -4.78 5.27
CA GLU A 68 5.59 -6.13 5.66
C GLU A 68 5.35 -6.37 7.16
N LEU A 69 5.75 -5.41 8.01
CA LEU A 69 5.51 -5.49 9.45
C LEU A 69 4.00 -5.48 9.76
N ALA A 70 3.23 -4.66 9.06
CA ALA A 70 1.78 -4.63 9.22
C ALA A 70 1.13 -5.95 8.80
N SER A 71 1.62 -6.56 7.71
CA SER A 71 1.13 -7.86 7.23
C SER A 71 1.41 -8.98 8.23
N VAL A 72 2.65 -9.08 8.74
CA VAL A 72 3.01 -10.08 9.77
C VAL A 72 2.21 -9.86 11.05
N SER A 73 2.05 -8.60 11.47
CA SER A 73 1.23 -8.27 12.65
C SER A 73 -0.24 -8.65 12.46
N GLY A 74 -0.77 -8.47 11.25
CA GLY A 74 -2.13 -8.91 10.89
C GLY A 74 -2.32 -10.42 10.98
N ILE A 75 -1.33 -11.20 10.55
CA ILE A 75 -1.34 -12.66 10.65
C ILE A 75 -1.31 -13.11 12.11
N LEU A 76 -0.46 -12.48 12.94
CA LEU A 76 -0.27 -12.86 14.34
C LEU A 76 -1.29 -12.25 15.30
N GLY A 77 -2.04 -11.23 14.88
CA GLY A 77 -2.94 -10.45 15.73
C GLY A 77 -2.22 -9.58 16.78
N ARG A 78 -0.89 -9.41 16.65
CA ARG A 78 -0.02 -8.63 17.54
C ARG A 78 1.25 -8.21 16.84
N LEU A 79 2.02 -7.32 17.44
CA LEU A 79 3.38 -7.03 16.95
C LEU A 79 4.27 -8.29 17.09
N PRO A 80 5.01 -8.66 16.05
CA PRO A 80 5.95 -9.78 16.10
C PRO A 80 7.19 -9.44 16.94
N THR A 81 7.82 -10.45 17.47
CA THR A 81 9.23 -10.35 17.87
C THR A 81 10.13 -10.25 16.64
N PRO A 82 11.39 -9.77 16.74
CA PRO A 82 12.30 -9.74 15.60
C PRO A 82 12.49 -11.11 14.92
N ALA A 83 12.55 -12.19 15.70
CA ALA A 83 12.70 -13.53 15.16
C ALA A 83 11.47 -13.97 14.34
N GLU A 84 10.27 -13.76 14.88
CA GLU A 84 9.01 -14.05 14.17
C GLU A 84 8.88 -13.20 12.90
N TYR A 85 9.24 -11.92 12.97
CA TYR A 85 9.23 -11.06 11.80
C TYR A 85 10.15 -11.60 10.70
N LEU A 86 11.38 -11.94 11.03
CA LEU A 86 12.37 -12.45 10.06
C LEU A 86 11.95 -13.79 9.45
N GLU A 87 11.25 -14.64 10.19
CA GLU A 87 10.71 -15.90 9.66
C GLU A 87 9.77 -15.66 8.47
N TYR A 88 8.93 -14.63 8.54
CA TYR A 88 8.02 -14.25 7.46
C TYR A 88 8.72 -13.41 6.39
N ALA A 89 9.48 -12.40 6.80
CA ALA A 89 10.10 -11.44 5.88
C ALA A 89 11.14 -12.11 4.97
N SER A 90 11.91 -13.10 5.44
CA SER A 90 12.86 -13.81 4.61
C SER A 90 12.22 -14.56 3.43
N LYS A 91 10.93 -14.87 3.50
CA LYS A 91 10.21 -15.50 2.37
C LYS A 91 9.99 -14.51 1.22
N ILE A 92 9.97 -13.21 1.52
CA ILE A 92 9.81 -12.14 0.51
C ILE A 92 11.06 -12.07 -0.37
N ASP A 93 12.25 -12.28 0.20
CA ASP A 93 13.53 -12.15 -0.52
C ASP A 93 13.59 -13.06 -1.75
N SER A 94 13.03 -14.26 -1.67
CA SER A 94 13.00 -15.22 -2.78
C SER A 94 11.96 -14.90 -3.85
N MET A 95 11.03 -14.00 -3.56
CA MET A 95 9.90 -13.62 -4.43
C MET A 95 9.82 -12.10 -4.63
N SER A 96 10.89 -11.38 -4.37
CA SER A 96 10.91 -9.92 -4.38
C SER A 96 10.45 -9.33 -5.70
N ASP A 97 10.90 -9.89 -6.83
CA ASP A 97 10.54 -9.42 -8.17
C ASP A 97 9.05 -9.54 -8.45
N GLU A 98 8.39 -10.58 -7.94
CA GLU A 98 6.95 -10.76 -8.09
C GLU A 98 6.17 -9.87 -7.11
N ILE A 99 6.59 -9.82 -5.84
CA ILE A 99 5.88 -9.08 -4.79
C ILE A 99 5.96 -7.57 -5.03
N TYR A 100 7.12 -7.08 -5.47
CA TYR A 100 7.35 -5.66 -5.71
C TYR A 100 7.25 -5.26 -7.18
N ARG A 101 6.70 -6.11 -8.05
CA ARG A 101 6.57 -5.85 -9.50
C ARG A 101 5.89 -4.51 -9.82
N TYR A 102 4.94 -4.08 -9.00
CA TYR A 102 4.25 -2.79 -9.18
C TYR A 102 5.11 -1.56 -8.83
N MET A 103 6.25 -1.76 -8.20
CA MET A 103 7.24 -0.70 -7.95
C MET A 103 8.26 -0.58 -9.08
N ASN A 104 8.36 -1.60 -9.94
CA ASN A 104 9.28 -1.67 -11.07
C ASN A 104 8.53 -1.35 -12.38
N PHE A 105 7.99 -0.15 -12.48
CA PHE A 105 7.16 0.30 -13.61
C PHE A 105 7.88 0.21 -14.95
N ASP A 106 9.20 0.38 -14.95
CA ASP A 106 10.08 0.24 -16.12
C ASP A 106 10.16 -1.20 -16.66
N GLN A 107 9.76 -2.19 -15.87
CA GLN A 107 9.73 -3.60 -16.26
C GLN A 107 8.33 -4.07 -16.68
N ILE A 108 7.30 -3.26 -16.52
CA ILE A 108 5.91 -3.59 -16.86
C ILE A 108 5.63 -3.10 -18.28
N GLU A 109 5.46 -4.03 -19.22
CA GLU A 109 5.31 -3.76 -20.66
C GLU A 109 4.19 -2.77 -21.00
N SER A 110 3.06 -2.85 -20.30
CA SER A 110 1.94 -1.93 -20.51
C SER A 110 2.27 -0.49 -20.09
N PHE A 111 3.08 -0.31 -19.05
CA PHE A 111 3.57 1.00 -18.63
C PHE A 111 4.62 1.56 -19.59
N GLN A 112 5.53 0.73 -20.06
CA GLN A 112 6.52 1.13 -21.05
C GLN A 112 5.85 1.63 -22.32
N LYS A 113 4.90 0.87 -22.86
CA LYS A 113 4.12 1.27 -24.04
C LYS A 113 3.37 2.58 -23.84
N GLY A 114 2.72 2.76 -22.68
CA GLY A 114 2.02 3.99 -22.33
C GLY A 114 2.95 5.20 -22.19
N ALA A 115 4.12 5.00 -21.60
CA ALA A 115 5.12 6.04 -21.43
C ALA A 115 5.74 6.48 -22.79
N ASP A 116 6.01 5.52 -23.66
CA ASP A 116 6.56 5.81 -25.01
C ASP A 116 5.53 6.52 -25.88
N GLU A 117 4.27 6.14 -25.83
CA GLU A 117 3.18 6.82 -26.51
C GLU A 117 3.01 8.26 -25.98
N GLY A 118 3.07 8.47 -24.66
CA GLY A 118 3.03 9.80 -24.05
C GLY A 118 4.20 10.69 -24.51
N LYS A 119 5.41 10.16 -24.59
CA LYS A 119 6.57 10.87 -25.13
C LYS A 119 6.38 11.27 -26.60
N ARG A 120 5.83 10.36 -27.40
CA ARG A 120 5.54 10.60 -28.82
C ARG A 120 4.54 11.72 -29.02
N ILE A 121 3.44 11.70 -28.25
CA ILE A 121 2.40 12.76 -28.32
C ILE A 121 3.00 14.11 -27.89
N ALA A 122 3.73 14.17 -26.78
CA ALA A 122 4.35 15.40 -26.30
C ALA A 122 5.34 15.99 -27.33
N ALA A 123 6.15 15.14 -27.98
CA ALA A 123 7.07 15.59 -29.02
C ALA A 123 6.34 16.19 -30.24
N GLN A 124 5.19 15.62 -30.62
CA GLN A 124 4.36 16.15 -31.71
C GLN A 124 3.71 17.48 -31.37
N GLU A 125 3.25 17.66 -30.13
CA GLU A 125 2.65 18.92 -29.68
C GLU A 125 3.68 20.06 -29.66
N ILE A 126 4.92 19.77 -29.21
CA ILE A 126 6.01 20.78 -29.20
C ILE A 126 6.32 21.25 -30.63
N VAL A 127 6.35 20.38 -31.62
CA VAL A 127 6.61 20.73 -33.03
C VAL A 127 5.47 21.59 -33.61
N ASN A 128 4.24 21.44 -33.14
CA ASN A 128 3.11 22.21 -33.64
C ASN A 128 2.99 23.63 -33.02
N VAL A 129 3.76 23.93 -31.99
CA VAL A 129 3.75 25.23 -31.29
C VAL A 129 4.92 26.14 -31.74
N THR A 130 5.89 25.61 -32.47
CA THR A 130 7.02 26.33 -33.07
C THR A 130 6.77 26.64 -34.55
#